data_34c8150aa5f3b71760e3dd08938ce758
#
_entry.id   34c8150aa5f3b71760e3dd08938ce758
#
_cell.length_a   1.000
_cell.length_b   1.000
_cell.length_c   1.000
_cell.angle_alpha   90.00
_cell.angle_beta   90.00
_cell.angle_gamma   90.00
#
_symmetry.space_group_name_H-M   'P 1'
#
loop_
_entity.id
_entity.type
_entity.pdbx_description
1 polymer ?
#
loop_
_entity_poly.entity_id
_entity_poly.type
_entity_poly.pdbx_seq_one_letter_code
_entity_poly.pdbx_strand_id
1 'polypeptide(L)'
;EKALSCYINMKRYNEALATLDTITLHFPDYENGTLKRAFILDKMDKTEEALQLYLSAIEQSDEDMRIFYVIGYEELAVPYIKKCMEAGATKKAYEEAIKLVSLNPSSDLGLRYAINSSGLLGKYDEFEKYTAQGINYYPEEPFYQAKRATVLERDKRYEASLEFLKPILNKYPSNKEIIGAFSQSSEYRALQLTKAKEPEKALAVLDTALLYDSQNKSLKYTKGVVYEANRQADSAYYYQKYYEPSIMEYRSFQRHLSGLRSMMLKNEIALTYLRARYGEEDIITSVATAEY
;
A
#
# COMPACT_ATOMS: atom_id res chain seq x y z
N GLU A 1 28.19 0.01 -38.25
CA GLU A 1 27.80 0.72 -37.00
C GLU A 1 27.23 2.11 -37.25
N LYS A 2 27.90 2.99 -38.03
CA LYS A 2 27.40 4.35 -38.30
C LYS A 2 26.00 4.34 -38.96
N ALA A 3 25.73 3.44 -39.90
CA ALA A 3 24.43 3.29 -40.55
C ALA A 3 23.37 2.86 -39.55
N LEU A 4 23.65 1.91 -38.65
CA LEU A 4 22.75 1.45 -37.59
C LEU A 4 22.37 2.61 -36.66
N SER A 5 23.35 3.38 -36.18
CA SER A 5 23.10 4.55 -35.31
C SER A 5 22.30 5.62 -36.06
N CYS A 6 22.52 5.84 -37.33
CA CYS A 6 21.74 6.74 -38.17
C CYS A 6 20.26 6.32 -38.25
N TYR A 7 19.98 5.05 -38.54
CA TYR A 7 18.61 4.53 -38.62
C TYR A 7 17.89 4.62 -37.27
N ILE A 8 18.56 4.31 -36.16
CA ILE A 8 18.01 4.47 -34.81
C ILE A 8 17.62 5.94 -34.54
N ASN A 9 18.54 6.89 -34.83
CA ASN A 9 18.29 8.33 -34.63
C ASN A 9 17.15 8.86 -35.50
N MET A 10 17.01 8.32 -36.73
CA MET A 10 15.90 8.64 -37.64
C MET A 10 14.59 7.91 -37.30
N LYS A 11 14.57 7.08 -36.23
CA LYS A 11 13.44 6.23 -35.83
C LYS A 11 13.00 5.23 -36.91
N ARG A 12 13.93 4.89 -37.82
CA ARG A 12 13.74 3.89 -38.89
C ARG A 12 14.12 2.51 -38.35
N TYR A 13 13.29 1.99 -37.46
CA TYR A 13 13.64 0.82 -36.64
C TYR A 13 13.71 -0.48 -37.44
N ASN A 14 12.90 -0.65 -38.50
CA ASN A 14 12.95 -1.83 -39.36
C ASN A 14 14.29 -1.90 -40.12
N GLU A 15 14.76 -0.75 -40.63
CA GLU A 15 16.05 -0.68 -41.32
C GLU A 15 17.21 -0.81 -40.32
N ALA A 16 17.01 -0.35 -39.08
CA ALA A 16 17.98 -0.58 -38.01
C ALA A 16 18.14 -2.06 -37.71
N LEU A 17 17.03 -2.81 -37.58
CA LEU A 17 17.06 -4.27 -37.38
C LEU A 17 17.72 -4.99 -38.52
N ALA A 18 17.35 -4.71 -39.78
CA ALA A 18 17.95 -5.34 -40.96
C ALA A 18 19.48 -5.06 -41.02
N THR A 19 19.89 -3.83 -40.65
CA THR A 19 21.33 -3.49 -40.58
C THR A 19 22.01 -4.27 -39.47
N LEU A 20 21.38 -4.43 -38.32
CA LEU A 20 21.91 -5.20 -37.19
C LEU A 20 22.01 -6.68 -37.54
N ASP A 21 21.01 -7.25 -38.24
CA ASP A 21 21.05 -8.64 -38.75
C ASP A 21 22.25 -8.86 -39.69
N THR A 22 22.53 -7.89 -40.58
CA THR A 22 23.69 -7.94 -41.44
C THR A 22 25.00 -7.88 -40.66
N ILE A 23 25.06 -7.04 -39.60
CA ILE A 23 26.27 -6.94 -38.75
C ILE A 23 26.50 -8.26 -38.02
N THR A 24 25.49 -8.82 -37.37
CA THR A 24 25.61 -10.06 -36.59
C THR A 24 25.85 -11.28 -37.45
N LEU A 25 25.41 -11.30 -38.71
CA LEU A 25 25.73 -12.36 -39.66
C LEU A 25 27.21 -12.39 -40.02
N HIS A 26 27.85 -11.22 -40.22
CA HIS A 26 29.24 -11.12 -40.58
C HIS A 26 30.18 -11.08 -39.37
N PHE A 27 29.68 -10.67 -38.24
CA PHE A 27 30.38 -10.54 -36.98
C PHE A 27 29.56 -11.16 -35.87
N PRO A 28 29.55 -12.52 -35.71
CA PRO A 28 28.76 -13.21 -34.71
C PRO A 28 29.04 -12.74 -33.27
N ASP A 29 30.31 -12.37 -33.00
CA ASP A 29 30.75 -11.89 -31.67
C ASP A 29 30.57 -10.38 -31.49
N TYR A 30 29.60 -9.75 -32.20
CA TYR A 30 29.36 -8.35 -32.04
C TYR A 30 28.75 -8.06 -30.65
N GLU A 31 29.59 -7.61 -29.73
CA GLU A 31 29.39 -7.53 -28.29
C GLU A 31 28.06 -6.85 -27.87
N ASN A 32 27.61 -5.88 -28.62
CA ASN A 32 26.38 -5.14 -28.26
C ASN A 32 25.17 -5.51 -29.13
N GLY A 33 25.23 -6.61 -29.86
CA GLY A 33 24.16 -7.00 -30.79
C GLY A 33 22.80 -7.19 -30.08
N THR A 34 22.79 -7.97 -29.01
CA THR A 34 21.61 -8.26 -28.21
C THR A 34 21.05 -7.01 -27.57
N LEU A 35 21.88 -6.17 -26.94
CA LEU A 35 21.46 -4.93 -26.29
C LEU A 35 20.81 -3.96 -27.29
N LYS A 36 21.45 -3.78 -28.47
CA LYS A 36 20.91 -2.90 -29.52
C LYS A 36 19.61 -3.45 -30.10
N ARG A 37 19.49 -4.76 -30.27
CA ARG A 37 18.25 -5.40 -30.75
C ARG A 37 17.13 -5.19 -29.75
N ALA A 38 17.36 -5.44 -28.48
CA ALA A 38 16.38 -5.23 -27.42
C ALA A 38 15.93 -3.76 -27.35
N PHE A 39 16.88 -2.83 -27.44
CA PHE A 39 16.57 -1.40 -27.49
C PHE A 39 15.67 -1.04 -28.69
N ILE A 40 15.99 -1.55 -29.89
CA ILE A 40 15.20 -1.26 -31.10
C ILE A 40 13.79 -1.86 -30.97
N LEU A 41 13.66 -3.09 -30.46
CA LEU A 41 12.37 -3.74 -30.24
C LEU A 41 11.50 -2.95 -29.26
N ASP A 42 12.11 -2.45 -28.18
CA ASP A 42 11.37 -1.59 -27.23
C ASP A 42 10.86 -0.32 -27.89
N LYS A 43 11.68 0.34 -28.73
CA LYS A 43 11.27 1.53 -29.48
C LYS A 43 10.17 1.26 -30.53
N MET A 44 9.96 0.00 -30.89
CA MET A 44 8.86 -0.48 -31.74
C MET A 44 7.62 -0.90 -30.95
N ASP A 45 7.53 -0.60 -29.64
CA ASP A 45 6.48 -1.08 -28.71
C ASP A 45 6.43 -2.62 -28.58
N LYS A 46 7.54 -3.31 -28.89
CA LYS A 46 7.71 -4.77 -28.76
C LYS A 46 8.52 -5.11 -27.51
N THR A 47 8.16 -4.49 -26.40
CA THR A 47 8.91 -4.62 -25.12
C THR A 47 8.96 -6.07 -24.64
N GLU A 48 7.90 -6.86 -24.85
CA GLU A 48 7.89 -8.27 -24.46
C GLU A 48 8.88 -9.11 -25.27
N GLU A 49 9.01 -8.87 -26.59
CA GLU A 49 10.00 -9.53 -27.41
C GLU A 49 11.43 -9.15 -26.96
N ALA A 50 11.63 -7.88 -26.58
CA ALA A 50 12.92 -7.41 -26.06
C ALA A 50 13.27 -8.06 -24.70
N LEU A 51 12.32 -8.20 -23.79
CA LEU A 51 12.51 -8.89 -22.51
C LEU A 51 12.83 -10.38 -22.71
N GLN A 52 12.14 -11.07 -23.62
CA GLN A 52 12.45 -12.47 -23.96
C GLN A 52 13.87 -12.63 -24.55
N LEU A 53 14.30 -11.66 -25.34
CA LEU A 53 15.66 -11.66 -25.89
C LEU A 53 16.71 -11.57 -24.78
N TYR A 54 16.49 -10.71 -23.78
CA TYR A 54 17.38 -10.65 -22.61
C TYR A 54 17.40 -11.96 -21.83
N LEU A 55 16.24 -12.58 -21.58
CA LEU A 55 16.16 -13.87 -20.86
C LEU A 55 16.97 -14.95 -21.59
N SER A 56 16.82 -15.06 -22.91
CA SER A 56 17.58 -16.00 -23.71
C SER A 56 19.10 -15.73 -23.68
N ALA A 57 19.48 -14.44 -23.68
CA ALA A 57 20.87 -14.05 -23.56
C ALA A 57 21.46 -14.37 -22.17
N ILE A 58 20.69 -14.16 -21.11
CA ILE A 58 21.07 -14.49 -19.72
C ILE A 58 21.32 -15.99 -19.56
N GLU A 59 20.48 -16.83 -20.20
CA GLU A 59 20.61 -18.29 -20.13
C GLU A 59 21.83 -18.82 -20.88
N GLN A 60 22.28 -18.13 -21.95
CA GLN A 60 23.35 -18.57 -22.83
C GLN A 60 24.72 -17.93 -22.52
N SER A 61 24.74 -16.90 -21.67
CA SER A 61 25.96 -16.15 -21.36
C SER A 61 26.75 -16.75 -20.19
N ASP A 62 28.06 -16.47 -20.18
CA ASP A 62 28.90 -16.66 -19.02
C ASP A 62 28.55 -15.70 -17.87
N GLU A 63 29.19 -15.88 -16.73
CA GLU A 63 28.86 -15.13 -15.50
C GLU A 63 29.09 -13.62 -15.65
N ASP A 64 30.15 -13.21 -16.36
CA ASP A 64 30.50 -11.81 -16.56
C ASP A 64 29.49 -11.11 -17.46
N MET A 65 29.13 -11.69 -18.58
CA MET A 65 28.14 -11.13 -19.52
C MET A 65 26.70 -11.20 -18.95
N ARG A 66 26.40 -12.22 -18.14
CA ARG A 66 25.12 -12.38 -17.50
C ARG A 66 24.72 -11.14 -16.69
N ILE A 67 25.66 -10.56 -15.94
CA ILE A 67 25.40 -9.37 -15.11
C ILE A 67 24.92 -8.21 -16.00
N PHE A 68 25.57 -7.98 -17.16
CA PHE A 68 25.16 -6.91 -18.08
C PHE A 68 23.75 -7.13 -18.64
N TYR A 69 23.41 -8.38 -19.00
CA TYR A 69 22.08 -8.70 -19.50
C TYR A 69 21.01 -8.58 -18.41
N VAL A 70 21.31 -8.92 -17.16
CA VAL A 70 20.39 -8.74 -16.02
C VAL A 70 20.14 -7.25 -15.76
N ILE A 71 21.17 -6.41 -15.83
CA ILE A 71 21.00 -4.95 -15.71
C ILE A 71 20.11 -4.43 -16.85
N GLY A 72 20.40 -4.80 -18.09
CA GLY A 72 19.58 -4.37 -19.24
C GLY A 72 18.15 -4.88 -19.18
N TYR A 73 17.93 -6.10 -18.68
CA TYR A 73 16.61 -6.64 -18.42
C TYR A 73 15.87 -5.79 -17.38
N GLU A 74 16.50 -5.46 -16.24
CA GLU A 74 15.90 -4.66 -15.18
C GLU A 74 15.52 -3.25 -15.66
N GLU A 75 16.43 -2.58 -16.41
CA GLU A 75 16.16 -1.25 -16.98
C GLU A 75 14.95 -1.23 -17.90
N LEU A 76 14.66 -2.34 -18.58
CA LEU A 76 13.51 -2.48 -19.47
C LEU A 76 12.26 -2.99 -18.74
N ALA A 77 12.42 -3.96 -17.84
CA ALA A 77 11.32 -4.59 -17.11
C ALA A 77 10.63 -3.62 -16.15
N VAL A 78 11.39 -2.78 -15.43
CA VAL A 78 10.81 -1.85 -14.43
C VAL A 78 9.78 -0.88 -15.05
N PRO A 79 10.07 -0.11 -16.11
CA PRO A 79 9.07 0.75 -16.75
C PRO A 79 7.92 -0.05 -17.38
N TYR A 80 8.19 -1.25 -17.89
CA TYR A 80 7.16 -2.13 -18.44
C TYR A 80 6.18 -2.61 -17.35
N ILE A 81 6.69 -3.08 -16.21
CA ILE A 81 5.88 -3.49 -15.04
C ILE A 81 5.03 -2.32 -14.58
N LYS A 82 5.61 -1.11 -14.48
CA LYS A 82 4.89 0.11 -14.13
C LYS A 82 3.73 0.37 -15.09
N LYS A 83 3.97 0.32 -16.41
CA LYS A 83 2.94 0.47 -17.44
C LYS A 83 1.83 -0.57 -17.29
N CYS A 84 2.16 -1.82 -16.99
CA CYS A 84 1.18 -2.88 -16.72
C CYS A 84 0.33 -2.58 -15.47
N MET A 85 0.94 -2.10 -14.40
CA MET A 85 0.21 -1.72 -13.18
C MET A 85 -0.75 -0.56 -13.42
N GLU A 86 -0.32 0.48 -14.12
CA GLU A 86 -1.13 1.64 -14.48
C GLU A 86 -2.30 1.26 -15.41
N ALA A 87 -2.11 0.28 -16.28
CA ALA A 87 -3.14 -0.27 -17.15
C ALA A 87 -4.08 -1.29 -16.46
N GLY A 88 -3.89 -1.59 -15.17
CA GLY A 88 -4.67 -2.60 -14.44
C GLY A 88 -4.33 -4.06 -14.82
N ALA A 89 -3.28 -4.29 -15.61
CA ALA A 89 -2.80 -5.63 -15.99
C ALA A 89 -1.96 -6.26 -14.86
N THR A 90 -2.51 -6.33 -13.66
CA THR A 90 -1.80 -6.70 -12.42
C THR A 90 -1.15 -8.08 -12.50
N LYS A 91 -1.82 -9.06 -13.14
CA LYS A 91 -1.26 -10.42 -13.29
C LYS A 91 0.03 -10.40 -14.10
N LYS A 92 0.05 -9.64 -15.21
CA LYS A 92 1.22 -9.49 -16.07
C LYS A 92 2.37 -8.76 -15.36
N ALA A 93 2.03 -7.69 -14.62
CA ALA A 93 2.98 -6.98 -13.79
C ALA A 93 3.62 -7.89 -12.73
N TYR A 94 2.82 -8.74 -12.09
CA TYR A 94 3.30 -9.71 -11.11
C TYR A 94 4.25 -10.73 -11.75
N GLU A 95 3.85 -11.35 -12.86
CA GLU A 95 4.66 -12.35 -13.57
C GLU A 95 6.03 -11.79 -13.98
N GLU A 96 6.07 -10.55 -14.42
CA GLU A 96 7.32 -9.90 -14.81
C GLU A 96 8.16 -9.48 -13.60
N ALA A 97 7.53 -8.98 -12.53
CA ALA A 97 8.22 -8.61 -11.30
C ALA A 97 8.90 -9.80 -10.63
N ILE A 98 8.25 -10.97 -10.61
CA ILE A 98 8.87 -12.18 -10.03
C ILE A 98 10.04 -12.72 -10.86
N LYS A 99 9.99 -12.58 -12.21
CA LYS A 99 11.13 -12.90 -13.06
C LYS A 99 12.31 -11.97 -12.74
N LEU A 100 12.06 -10.65 -12.65
CA LEU A 100 13.07 -9.69 -12.28
C LEU A 100 13.70 -10.04 -10.92
N VAL A 101 12.90 -10.31 -9.89
CA VAL A 101 13.39 -10.71 -8.56
C VAL A 101 14.14 -12.05 -8.60
N SER A 102 13.79 -12.96 -9.51
CA SER A 102 14.52 -14.22 -9.66
C SER A 102 15.92 -14.04 -10.29
N LEU A 103 16.08 -13.05 -11.17
CA LEU A 103 17.33 -12.69 -11.82
C LEU A 103 18.21 -11.80 -10.95
N ASN A 104 17.61 -10.82 -10.30
CA ASN A 104 18.22 -9.90 -9.34
C ASN A 104 17.45 -9.89 -8.03
N PRO A 105 17.81 -10.78 -7.07
CA PRO A 105 17.10 -10.88 -5.79
C PRO A 105 17.13 -9.61 -4.93
N SER A 106 18.06 -8.70 -5.20
CA SER A 106 18.19 -7.42 -4.50
C SER A 106 17.58 -6.24 -5.26
N SER A 107 16.87 -6.47 -6.37
CA SER A 107 16.18 -5.38 -7.08
C SER A 107 15.11 -4.74 -6.20
N ASP A 108 15.34 -3.49 -5.74
CA ASP A 108 14.38 -2.77 -4.89
C ASP A 108 13.03 -2.57 -5.61
N LEU A 109 13.07 -2.11 -6.87
CA LEU A 109 11.86 -1.90 -7.65
C LEU A 109 11.17 -3.22 -8.00
N GLY A 110 11.94 -4.27 -8.33
CA GLY A 110 11.41 -5.61 -8.54
C GLY A 110 10.65 -6.13 -7.33
N LEU A 111 11.23 -6.03 -6.15
CA LEU A 111 10.60 -6.42 -4.88
C LEU A 111 9.36 -5.60 -4.58
N ARG A 112 9.40 -4.27 -4.74
CA ARG A 112 8.22 -3.40 -4.53
C ARG A 112 7.07 -3.77 -5.46
N TYR A 113 7.33 -4.03 -6.72
CA TYR A 113 6.30 -4.46 -7.67
C TYR A 113 5.79 -5.87 -7.37
N ALA A 114 6.65 -6.82 -7.02
CA ALA A 114 6.25 -8.17 -6.61
C ALA A 114 5.33 -8.15 -5.39
N ILE A 115 5.67 -7.35 -4.36
CA ILE A 115 4.84 -7.16 -3.16
C ILE A 115 3.50 -6.52 -3.52
N ASN A 116 3.50 -5.38 -4.23
CA ASN A 116 2.26 -4.66 -4.52
C ASN A 116 1.31 -5.49 -5.41
N SER A 117 1.84 -6.13 -6.46
CA SER A 117 1.03 -6.95 -7.36
C SER A 117 0.54 -8.25 -6.71
N SER A 118 1.35 -8.91 -5.87
CA SER A 118 0.91 -10.08 -5.11
C SER A 118 -0.20 -9.73 -4.12
N GLY A 119 -0.10 -8.59 -3.44
CA GLY A 119 -1.16 -8.09 -2.56
C GLY A 119 -2.48 -7.83 -3.29
N LEU A 120 -2.43 -7.17 -4.46
CA LEU A 120 -3.62 -6.93 -5.30
C LEU A 120 -4.24 -8.22 -5.85
N LEU A 121 -3.43 -9.26 -6.08
CA LEU A 121 -3.89 -10.56 -6.56
C LEU A 121 -4.34 -11.50 -5.43
N GLY A 122 -4.24 -11.09 -4.17
CA GLY A 122 -4.55 -11.94 -3.01
C GLY A 122 -3.55 -13.08 -2.77
N LYS A 123 -2.36 -13.01 -3.35
CA LYS A 123 -1.29 -13.98 -3.21
C LYS A 123 -0.46 -13.68 -1.95
N TYR A 124 -1.06 -13.95 -0.80
CA TYR A 124 -0.53 -13.49 0.48
C TYR A 124 0.77 -14.17 0.91
N ASP A 125 1.01 -15.42 0.54
CA ASP A 125 2.24 -16.13 0.85
C ASP A 125 3.43 -15.50 0.08
N GLU A 126 3.22 -15.16 -1.19
CA GLU A 126 4.21 -14.43 -1.99
C GLU A 126 4.40 -13.00 -1.49
N PHE A 127 3.33 -12.31 -1.09
CA PHE A 127 3.42 -10.99 -0.47
C PHE A 127 4.33 -11.03 0.77
N GLU A 128 4.15 -12.00 1.66
CA GLU A 128 4.96 -12.16 2.86
C GLU A 128 6.40 -12.54 2.52
N LYS A 129 6.60 -13.48 1.59
CA LYS A 129 7.93 -13.90 1.10
C LYS A 129 8.74 -12.72 0.60
N TYR A 130 8.18 -11.92 -0.32
CA TYR A 130 8.91 -10.77 -0.91
C TYR A 130 9.07 -9.63 0.08
N THR A 131 8.13 -9.45 1.02
CA THR A 131 8.28 -8.50 2.13
C THR A 131 9.46 -8.88 3.03
N ALA A 132 9.58 -10.14 3.41
CA ALA A 132 10.71 -10.63 4.21
C ALA A 132 12.04 -10.48 3.46
N GLN A 133 12.06 -10.78 2.15
CA GLN A 133 13.23 -10.60 1.29
C GLN A 133 13.63 -9.12 1.23
N GLY A 134 12.66 -8.21 1.05
CA GLY A 134 12.90 -6.76 1.04
C GLY A 134 13.49 -6.25 2.35
N ILE A 135 12.99 -6.72 3.49
CA ILE A 135 13.56 -6.38 4.81
C ILE A 135 15.00 -6.89 4.95
N ASN A 136 15.30 -8.06 4.41
CA ASN A 136 16.66 -8.62 4.48
C ASN A 136 17.68 -7.77 3.70
N TYR A 137 17.32 -7.29 2.51
CA TYR A 137 18.20 -6.43 1.71
C TYR A 137 18.17 -4.97 2.14
N TYR A 138 17.02 -4.47 2.60
CA TYR A 138 16.75 -3.07 2.90
C TYR A 138 16.11 -2.90 4.28
N PRO A 139 16.82 -3.24 5.38
CA PRO A 139 16.25 -3.29 6.73
C PRO A 139 15.77 -1.93 7.23
N GLU A 140 16.33 -0.83 6.70
CA GLU A 140 16.01 0.52 7.11
C GLU A 140 14.93 1.19 6.20
N GLU A 141 14.49 0.52 5.14
CA GLU A 141 13.58 1.10 4.16
C GLU A 141 12.13 1.08 4.68
N PRO A 142 11.50 2.25 4.88
CA PRO A 142 10.16 2.37 5.45
C PRO A 142 9.08 1.57 4.71
N PHE A 143 9.18 1.46 3.39
CA PHE A 143 8.23 0.70 2.57
C PHE A 143 8.10 -0.75 3.07
N TYR A 144 9.20 -1.46 3.23
CA TYR A 144 9.18 -2.86 3.65
C TYR A 144 8.71 -3.03 5.10
N GLN A 145 9.04 -2.07 5.95
CA GLN A 145 8.58 -2.04 7.33
C GLN A 145 7.05 -1.85 7.40
N ALA A 146 6.49 -0.95 6.60
CA ALA A 146 5.05 -0.79 6.48
C ALA A 146 4.36 -2.07 5.96
N LYS A 147 4.96 -2.76 4.98
CA LYS A 147 4.44 -4.04 4.47
C LYS A 147 4.51 -5.17 5.50
N ARG A 148 5.53 -5.17 6.36
CA ARG A 148 5.59 -6.12 7.49
C ARG A 148 4.44 -5.92 8.47
N ALA A 149 4.07 -4.68 8.74
CA ALA A 149 2.88 -4.37 9.55
C ALA A 149 1.61 -4.97 8.90
N THR A 150 1.44 -4.83 7.58
CA THR A 150 0.31 -5.43 6.85
C THR A 150 0.26 -6.97 6.98
N VAL A 151 1.43 -7.65 7.02
CA VAL A 151 1.47 -9.10 7.30
C VAL A 151 0.93 -9.41 8.70
N LEU A 152 1.35 -8.65 9.71
CA LEU A 152 0.87 -8.81 11.09
C LEU A 152 -0.63 -8.54 11.23
N GLU A 153 -1.14 -7.53 10.50
CA GLU A 153 -2.56 -7.19 10.46
C GLU A 153 -3.42 -8.31 9.86
N ARG A 154 -2.97 -8.93 8.79
CA ARG A 154 -3.63 -10.08 8.18
C ARG A 154 -3.83 -11.22 9.19
N ASP A 155 -2.83 -11.44 10.02
CA ASP A 155 -2.86 -12.45 11.08
C ASP A 155 -3.63 -11.98 12.33
N LYS A 156 -4.29 -10.81 12.26
CA LYS A 156 -5.00 -10.13 13.36
C LYS A 156 -4.13 -9.83 14.59
N ARG A 157 -2.82 -9.73 14.38
CA ARG A 157 -1.82 -9.41 15.40
C ARG A 157 -1.61 -7.90 15.50
N TYR A 158 -2.71 -7.15 15.68
CA TYR A 158 -2.70 -5.68 15.62
C TYR A 158 -1.83 -5.04 16.70
N GLU A 159 -1.83 -5.57 17.91
CA GLU A 159 -0.95 -5.09 18.98
C GLU A 159 0.53 -5.26 18.60
N ALA A 160 0.91 -6.43 18.12
CA ALA A 160 2.27 -6.71 17.66
C ALA A 160 2.67 -5.79 16.50
N SER A 161 1.73 -5.44 15.61
CA SER A 161 1.96 -4.47 14.53
C SER A 161 2.26 -3.08 15.09
N LEU A 162 1.49 -2.62 16.07
CA LEU A 162 1.72 -1.32 16.72
C LEU A 162 3.04 -1.27 17.49
N GLU A 163 3.37 -2.32 18.24
CA GLU A 163 4.65 -2.43 18.96
C GLU A 163 5.84 -2.40 17.99
N PHE A 164 5.71 -3.10 16.86
CA PHE A 164 6.71 -3.13 15.80
C PHE A 164 6.90 -1.74 15.15
N LEU A 165 5.80 -1.03 14.85
CA LEU A 165 5.85 0.26 14.16
C LEU A 165 6.28 1.43 15.05
N LYS A 166 6.05 1.40 16.37
CA LYS A 166 6.39 2.51 17.29
C LYS A 166 7.84 2.98 17.19
N PRO A 167 8.89 2.13 17.29
CA PRO A 167 10.27 2.56 17.17
C PRO A 167 10.59 3.12 15.78
N ILE A 168 9.96 2.57 14.73
CA ILE A 168 10.15 3.01 13.35
C ILE A 168 9.50 4.39 13.14
N LEU A 169 8.30 4.60 13.68
CA LEU A 169 7.60 5.87 13.65
C LEU A 169 8.40 6.98 14.38
N ASN A 170 9.03 6.65 15.50
CA ASN A 170 9.92 7.59 16.20
C ASN A 170 11.15 7.95 15.36
N LYS A 171 11.68 7.01 14.59
CA LYS A 171 12.81 7.24 13.68
C LYS A 171 12.42 8.04 12.43
N TYR A 172 11.21 7.81 11.92
CA TYR A 172 10.68 8.41 10.68
C TYR A 172 9.32 9.10 10.91
N PRO A 173 9.23 10.13 11.76
CA PRO A 173 7.96 10.70 12.24
C PRO A 173 7.13 11.40 11.17
N SER A 174 7.73 11.71 10.01
CA SER A 174 7.05 12.35 8.87
C SER A 174 6.88 11.41 7.68
N ASN A 175 7.25 10.13 7.80
CA ASN A 175 7.12 9.19 6.70
C ASN A 175 5.67 8.74 6.56
N LYS A 176 5.06 9.07 5.40
CA LYS A 176 3.64 8.82 5.14
C LYS A 176 3.27 7.32 5.12
N GLU A 177 4.18 6.46 4.67
CA GLU A 177 3.94 5.01 4.62
C GLU A 177 3.87 4.43 6.03
N ILE A 178 4.81 4.82 6.91
CA ILE A 178 4.83 4.37 8.32
C ILE A 178 3.65 4.93 9.09
N ILE A 179 3.35 6.24 8.91
CA ILE A 179 2.17 6.87 9.53
C ILE A 179 0.89 6.17 9.07
N GLY A 180 0.76 5.88 7.76
CA GLY A 180 -0.38 5.18 7.20
C GLY A 180 -0.54 3.77 7.78
N ALA A 181 0.54 2.99 7.85
CA ALA A 181 0.53 1.66 8.44
C ALA A 181 0.17 1.70 9.94
N PHE A 182 0.75 2.65 10.69
CA PHE A 182 0.42 2.83 12.11
C PHE A 182 -1.05 3.22 12.32
N SER A 183 -1.58 4.13 11.50
CA SER A 183 -2.98 4.53 11.52
C SER A 183 -3.92 3.35 11.26
N GLN A 184 -3.62 2.54 10.23
CA GLN A 184 -4.41 1.37 9.88
C GLN A 184 -4.39 0.29 10.97
N SER A 185 -3.22 -0.04 11.51
CA SER A 185 -3.09 -0.96 12.65
C SER A 185 -3.86 -0.45 13.87
N SER A 186 -3.84 0.86 14.12
CA SER A 186 -4.57 1.50 15.23
C SER A 186 -6.08 1.37 15.07
N GLU A 187 -6.60 1.55 13.85
CA GLU A 187 -8.02 1.33 13.56
C GLU A 187 -8.45 -0.10 13.84
N TYR A 188 -7.72 -1.08 13.32
CA TYR A 188 -8.04 -2.49 13.54
C TYR A 188 -7.95 -2.88 15.02
N ARG A 189 -6.94 -2.37 15.73
CA ARG A 189 -6.80 -2.62 17.17
C ARG A 189 -7.95 -1.98 17.96
N ALA A 190 -8.32 -0.76 17.66
CA ALA A 190 -9.44 -0.08 18.31
C ALA A 190 -10.77 -0.82 18.09
N LEU A 191 -11.03 -1.27 16.86
CA LEU A 191 -12.22 -2.09 16.57
C LEU A 191 -12.21 -3.43 17.30
N GLN A 192 -11.06 -4.05 17.46
CA GLN A 192 -10.90 -5.27 18.26
C GLN A 192 -11.20 -5.03 19.74
N LEU A 193 -10.65 -3.95 20.32
CA LEU A 193 -10.90 -3.54 21.71
C LEU A 193 -12.36 -3.15 21.95
N THR A 194 -12.98 -2.49 20.98
CA THR A 194 -14.42 -2.14 21.05
C THR A 194 -15.28 -3.40 21.12
N LYS A 195 -14.97 -4.43 20.33
CA LYS A 195 -15.66 -5.73 20.41
C LYS A 195 -15.41 -6.45 21.74
N ALA A 196 -14.25 -6.24 22.34
CA ALA A 196 -13.91 -6.76 23.67
C ALA A 196 -14.52 -5.95 24.82
N LYS A 197 -15.31 -4.90 24.52
CA LYS A 197 -15.91 -3.95 25.48
C LYS A 197 -14.85 -3.19 26.32
N GLU A 198 -13.76 -2.79 25.69
CA GLU A 198 -12.68 -2.00 26.28
C GLU A 198 -12.58 -0.63 25.56
N PRO A 199 -13.62 0.24 25.63
CA PRO A 199 -13.69 1.47 24.83
C PRO A 199 -12.60 2.48 25.21
N GLU A 200 -12.20 2.57 26.46
CA GLU A 200 -11.14 3.48 26.92
C GLU A 200 -9.78 3.16 26.27
N LYS A 201 -9.44 1.86 26.22
CA LYS A 201 -8.21 1.42 25.53
C LYS A 201 -8.32 1.66 24.02
N ALA A 202 -9.50 1.44 23.42
CA ALA A 202 -9.72 1.71 22.01
C ALA A 202 -9.53 3.20 21.69
N LEU A 203 -10.08 4.09 22.50
CA LEU A 203 -9.91 5.54 22.34
C LEU A 203 -8.45 5.96 22.50
N ALA A 204 -7.74 5.45 23.50
CA ALA A 204 -6.31 5.75 23.72
C ALA A 204 -5.43 5.37 22.53
N VAL A 205 -5.70 4.23 21.89
CA VAL A 205 -4.98 3.80 20.66
C VAL A 205 -5.24 4.78 19.52
N LEU A 206 -6.51 5.18 19.30
CA LEU A 206 -6.87 6.14 18.24
C LEU A 206 -6.32 7.53 18.50
N ASP A 207 -6.33 8.00 19.75
CA ASP A 207 -5.78 9.30 20.13
C ASP A 207 -4.27 9.34 19.89
N THR A 208 -3.56 8.25 20.19
CA THR A 208 -2.14 8.13 19.87
C THR A 208 -1.90 8.23 18.36
N ALA A 209 -2.69 7.56 17.53
CA ALA A 209 -2.54 7.64 16.08
C ALA A 209 -2.85 9.05 15.54
N LEU A 210 -3.85 9.72 16.09
CA LEU A 210 -4.23 11.09 15.70
C LEU A 210 -3.18 12.15 16.06
N LEU A 211 -2.22 11.86 16.95
CA LEU A 211 -1.06 12.75 17.18
C LEU A 211 -0.16 12.84 15.95
N TYR A 212 -0.05 11.74 15.17
CA TYR A 212 0.78 11.68 13.97
C TYR A 212 0.01 12.04 12.70
N ASP A 213 -1.30 11.76 12.66
CA ASP A 213 -2.18 12.05 11.52
C ASP A 213 -3.49 12.68 11.97
N SER A 214 -3.41 13.91 12.46
CA SER A 214 -4.52 14.65 13.06
C SER A 214 -5.71 14.91 12.12
N GLN A 215 -5.50 14.84 10.80
CA GLN A 215 -6.53 15.05 9.79
C GLN A 215 -7.10 13.75 9.22
N ASN A 216 -6.67 12.59 9.71
CA ASN A 216 -7.15 11.30 9.22
C ASN A 216 -8.64 11.12 9.50
N LYS A 217 -9.43 11.16 8.43
CA LYS A 217 -10.88 11.02 8.50
C LYS A 217 -11.32 9.64 8.98
N SER A 218 -10.57 8.60 8.60
CA SER A 218 -10.86 7.21 8.97
C SER A 218 -10.67 6.97 10.48
N LEU A 219 -9.54 7.44 11.04
CA LEU A 219 -9.30 7.39 12.49
C LEU A 219 -10.40 8.13 13.28
N LYS A 220 -10.81 9.33 12.82
CA LYS A 220 -11.89 10.10 13.44
C LYS A 220 -13.22 9.35 13.36
N TYR A 221 -13.54 8.77 12.21
CA TYR A 221 -14.74 7.95 12.05
C TYR A 221 -14.73 6.74 12.99
N THR A 222 -13.64 6.01 13.04
CA THR A 222 -13.47 4.84 13.93
C THR A 222 -13.60 5.25 15.40
N LYS A 223 -13.10 6.44 15.79
CA LYS A 223 -13.33 7.00 17.13
C LYS A 223 -14.81 7.22 17.40
N GLY A 224 -15.57 7.72 16.42
CA GLY A 224 -17.02 7.83 16.49
C GLY A 224 -17.73 6.47 16.66
N VAL A 225 -17.25 5.42 15.97
CA VAL A 225 -17.77 4.05 16.12
C VAL A 225 -17.55 3.53 17.54
N VAL A 226 -16.40 3.82 18.16
CA VAL A 226 -16.12 3.45 19.56
C VAL A 226 -17.09 4.14 20.51
N TYR A 227 -17.33 5.45 20.35
CA TYR A 227 -18.28 6.20 21.16
C TYR A 227 -19.72 5.69 21.00
N GLU A 228 -20.11 5.34 19.78
CA GLU A 228 -21.42 4.76 19.52
C GLU A 228 -21.61 3.42 20.23
N ALA A 229 -20.62 2.52 20.13
CA ALA A 229 -20.65 1.24 20.83
C ALA A 229 -20.74 1.40 22.35
N ASN A 230 -20.19 2.50 22.88
CA ASN A 230 -20.26 2.88 24.29
C ASN A 230 -21.49 3.77 24.63
N ARG A 231 -22.50 3.83 23.74
CA ARG A 231 -23.77 4.58 23.90
C ARG A 231 -23.62 6.10 24.11
N GLN A 232 -22.51 6.69 23.70
CA GLN A 232 -22.21 8.12 23.76
C GLN A 232 -22.55 8.77 22.40
N ALA A 233 -23.86 8.98 22.17
CA ALA A 233 -24.41 9.42 20.89
C ALA A 233 -23.88 10.78 20.44
N ASP A 234 -23.65 11.72 21.35
CA ASP A 234 -23.16 13.08 21.03
C ASP A 234 -21.75 13.04 20.44
N SER A 235 -20.87 12.34 21.13
CA SER A 235 -19.48 12.13 20.66
C SER A 235 -19.45 11.32 19.36
N ALA A 236 -20.27 10.27 19.26
CA ALA A 236 -20.39 9.47 18.06
C ALA A 236 -20.79 10.33 16.84
N TYR A 237 -21.85 11.14 16.99
CA TYR A 237 -22.29 12.05 15.92
C TYR A 237 -21.22 13.07 15.56
N TYR A 238 -20.56 13.69 16.55
CA TYR A 238 -19.50 14.66 16.32
C TYR A 238 -18.37 14.11 15.45
N TYR A 239 -17.89 12.90 15.74
CA TYR A 239 -16.80 12.30 15.01
C TYR A 239 -17.23 11.71 13.66
N GLN A 240 -18.44 11.18 13.52
CA GLN A 240 -18.90 10.52 12.30
C GLN A 240 -19.46 11.49 11.25
N LYS A 241 -19.99 12.65 11.63
CA LYS A 241 -20.67 13.58 10.70
C LYS A 241 -19.81 14.09 9.55
N TYR A 242 -18.49 14.06 9.68
CA TYR A 242 -17.55 14.51 8.66
C TYR A 242 -16.98 13.38 7.79
N TYR A 243 -17.40 12.16 8.05
CA TYR A 243 -17.00 11.04 7.21
C TYR A 243 -17.69 11.14 5.84
N GLU A 244 -16.93 10.88 4.79
CA GLU A 244 -17.41 10.87 3.42
C GLU A 244 -17.52 9.40 2.94
N PRO A 245 -18.72 8.77 3.08
CA PRO A 245 -18.91 7.40 2.63
C PRO A 245 -18.90 7.31 1.10
N SER A 246 -18.66 6.12 0.57
CA SER A 246 -18.83 5.85 -0.85
C SER A 246 -20.26 6.17 -1.30
N ILE A 247 -20.44 6.43 -2.61
CA ILE A 247 -21.76 6.77 -3.18
C ILE A 247 -22.81 5.67 -2.88
N MET A 248 -22.40 4.41 -2.85
CA MET A 248 -23.29 3.28 -2.56
C MET A 248 -23.74 3.25 -1.09
N GLU A 249 -22.92 3.73 -0.17
CA GLU A 249 -23.20 3.72 1.28
C GLU A 249 -23.88 5.02 1.76
N TYR A 250 -23.89 6.07 0.94
CA TYR A 250 -24.33 7.40 1.33
C TYR A 250 -25.73 7.43 1.97
N ARG A 251 -26.71 6.77 1.37
CA ARG A 251 -28.10 6.77 1.90
C ARG A 251 -28.22 6.03 3.23
N SER A 252 -27.45 4.95 3.40
CA SER A 252 -27.40 4.18 4.64
C SER A 252 -26.73 4.99 5.74
N PHE A 253 -25.62 5.63 5.42
CA PHE A 253 -24.88 6.49 6.32
C PHE A 253 -25.68 7.71 6.78
N GLN A 254 -26.41 8.39 5.88
CA GLN A 254 -27.28 9.52 6.23
C GLN A 254 -28.43 9.11 7.17
N ARG A 255 -29.01 7.93 6.97
CA ARG A 255 -30.03 7.39 7.90
C ARG A 255 -29.42 7.11 9.28
N HIS A 256 -28.22 6.55 9.31
CA HIS A 256 -27.48 6.30 10.53
C HIS A 256 -27.18 7.60 11.30
N LEU A 257 -26.63 8.62 10.65
CA LEU A 257 -26.40 9.94 11.26
C LEU A 257 -27.69 10.58 11.77
N SER A 258 -28.80 10.44 11.04
CA SER A 258 -30.12 10.94 11.48
C SER A 258 -30.60 10.22 12.75
N GLY A 259 -30.33 8.93 12.87
CA GLY A 259 -30.57 8.13 14.07
C GLY A 259 -29.79 8.64 15.29
N LEU A 260 -28.48 8.84 15.12
CA LEU A 260 -27.59 9.38 16.16
C LEU A 260 -28.09 10.77 16.63
N ARG A 261 -28.41 11.65 15.65
CA ARG A 261 -28.94 12.99 15.97
C ARG A 261 -30.25 12.92 16.73
N SER A 262 -31.13 11.99 16.40
CA SER A 262 -32.40 11.79 17.14
C SER A 262 -32.16 11.32 18.57
N MET A 263 -31.17 10.45 18.80
CA MET A 263 -30.79 10.05 20.16
C MET A 263 -30.20 11.20 20.96
N MET A 264 -29.33 12.01 20.36
CA MET A 264 -28.83 13.25 21.01
C MET A 264 -29.96 14.15 21.48
N LEU A 265 -30.89 14.49 20.59
CA LEU A 265 -32.04 15.36 20.92
C LEU A 265 -32.90 14.79 22.04
N LYS A 266 -33.10 13.45 22.07
CA LYS A 266 -33.81 12.80 23.18
C LYS A 266 -33.04 12.93 24.49
N ASN A 267 -31.73 12.76 24.46
CA ASN A 267 -30.87 12.94 25.64
C ASN A 267 -30.92 14.39 26.16
N GLU A 268 -30.82 15.39 25.27
CA GLU A 268 -30.93 16.80 25.63
C GLU A 268 -32.29 17.12 26.25
N ILE A 269 -33.40 16.65 25.68
CA ILE A 269 -34.74 16.84 26.21
C ILE A 269 -34.87 16.18 27.59
N ALA A 270 -34.36 14.95 27.73
CA ALA A 270 -34.39 14.24 29.01
C ALA A 270 -33.58 14.97 30.08
N LEU A 271 -32.36 15.43 29.76
CA LEU A 271 -31.52 16.20 30.65
C LEU A 271 -32.16 17.54 31.04
N THR A 272 -32.76 18.23 30.07
CA THR A 272 -33.46 19.49 30.34
C THR A 272 -34.66 19.28 31.27
N TYR A 273 -35.44 18.20 31.04
CA TYR A 273 -36.55 17.82 31.92
C TYR A 273 -36.08 17.47 33.34
N LEU A 274 -35.00 16.68 33.46
CA LEU A 274 -34.43 16.30 34.75
C LEU A 274 -33.87 17.52 35.50
N ARG A 275 -33.15 18.41 34.81
CA ARG A 275 -32.64 19.68 35.38
C ARG A 275 -33.78 20.56 35.91
N ALA A 276 -34.87 20.68 35.16
CA ALA A 276 -36.02 21.44 35.55
C ALA A 276 -36.77 20.85 36.75
N ARG A 277 -36.74 19.53 36.94
CA ARG A 277 -37.45 18.81 37.97
C ARG A 277 -36.71 18.63 39.28
N TYR A 278 -35.40 18.41 39.21
CA TYR A 278 -34.58 17.98 40.35
C TYR A 278 -33.42 18.93 40.69
N GLY A 279 -33.16 19.94 39.87
CA GLY A 279 -31.99 20.81 40.03
C GLY A 279 -30.69 20.19 39.51
N GLU A 280 -29.64 21.03 39.36
CA GLU A 280 -28.37 20.58 38.75
C GLU A 280 -27.53 19.65 39.66
N GLU A 281 -27.58 19.87 40.99
CA GLU A 281 -26.80 19.09 41.96
C GLU A 281 -27.34 17.66 42.17
N ASP A 282 -28.64 17.46 42.12
CA ASP A 282 -29.26 16.14 42.30
C ASP A 282 -29.09 15.23 41.07
N ILE A 283 -28.90 15.79 39.89
CA ILE A 283 -28.67 15.01 38.66
C ILE A 283 -27.25 14.42 38.62
N ILE A 284 -26.24 15.17 39.05
CA ILE A 284 -24.87 14.69 39.12
C ILE A 284 -24.78 13.49 40.07
N THR A 285 -25.47 13.52 41.18
CA THR A 285 -25.49 12.45 42.17
C THR A 285 -26.25 11.21 41.68
N SER A 286 -27.35 11.37 40.94
CA SER A 286 -28.15 10.24 40.43
C SER A 286 -27.57 9.61 39.18
N VAL A 287 -26.81 10.32 38.33
CA VAL A 287 -26.07 9.75 37.21
C VAL A 287 -24.85 8.97 37.73
N ALA A 288 -24.14 9.49 38.72
CA ALA A 288 -23.01 8.77 39.36
C ALA A 288 -23.44 7.50 40.10
N THR A 289 -24.69 7.42 40.59
CA THR A 289 -25.23 6.21 41.23
C THR A 289 -25.84 5.20 40.25
N ALA A 290 -26.14 5.59 39.02
CA ALA A 290 -26.66 4.69 37.98
C ALA A 290 -25.55 3.99 37.17
N GLU A 291 -24.30 4.36 37.35
CA GLU A 291 -23.12 3.72 36.73
C GLU A 291 -22.49 2.61 37.61
N TYR A 292 -23.11 2.27 38.77
CA TYR A 292 -22.72 1.11 39.61
C TYR A 292 -23.86 0.04 39.52
#